data_e9071e54446a37443f75d79680cabfee
#
_entry.id   e9071e54446a37443f75d79680cabfee
#
_cell.length_a   1.000
_cell.length_b   1.000
_cell.length_c   1.000
_cell.angle_alpha   90.00
_cell.angle_beta   90.00
_cell.angle_gamma   90.00
#
_symmetry.space_group_name_H-M   'P 1'
#
loop_
_entity.id
_entity.type
_entity.pdbx_description
1 polymer ?
#
loop_
_entity_poly.entity_id
_entity_poly.type
_entity_poly.pdbx_seq_one_letter_code
_entity_poly.pdbx_strand_id
1 'polypeptide(L)'
;IDRQPMREAKERGELPVFGGPWFGGLEKDIVWVNSVRVIGDATNNRDLTHAEVQGRRDAFAIYEYLRDNVEGFEESRLQQTAPTIGIRETRRLVGVTTLTGDEVRAAAQPDDSIALGAWPIDVHPVDGHAGSHVMYVPDPFGIPYRALVPATTDGLLAAGRCISVDREALGTVR
;
A
#
# COMPACT_ATOMS: atom_id res chain seq x y z
N ILE A 1 -19.39 6.64 6.13
CA ILE A 1 -18.79 7.98 6.10
C ILE A 1 -18.72 8.45 4.67
N ASP A 2 -19.34 9.60 4.35
CA ASP A 2 -19.18 10.25 3.06
C ASP A 2 -17.74 10.77 2.91
N ARG A 3 -17.07 10.39 1.83
CA ARG A 3 -15.68 10.77 1.54
C ARG A 3 -15.56 11.96 0.61
N GLN A 4 -16.68 12.41 0.05
CA GLN A 4 -16.67 13.49 -0.93
C GLN A 4 -16.13 14.80 -0.34
N PRO A 5 -16.55 15.26 0.87
CA PRO A 5 -16.00 16.48 1.48
C PRO A 5 -14.48 16.43 1.68
N MET A 6 -13.93 15.27 2.05
CA MET A 6 -12.48 15.11 2.21
C MET A 6 -11.73 15.20 0.87
N ARG A 7 -12.31 14.67 -0.21
CA ARG A 7 -11.72 14.78 -1.56
C ARG A 7 -11.68 16.22 -2.02
N GLU A 8 -12.76 16.95 -1.84
CA GLU A 8 -12.85 18.37 -2.16
C GLU A 8 -11.87 19.21 -1.34
N ALA A 9 -11.72 18.94 -0.03
CA ALA A 9 -10.74 19.60 0.83
C ALA A 9 -9.30 19.32 0.35
N LYS A 10 -9.00 18.09 -0.09
CA LYS A 10 -7.72 17.77 -0.70
C LYS A 10 -7.48 18.53 -2.00
N GLU A 11 -8.48 18.64 -2.86
CA GLU A 11 -8.38 19.39 -4.13
C GLU A 11 -8.16 20.88 -3.89
N ARG A 12 -8.72 21.43 -2.80
CA ARG A 12 -8.46 22.83 -2.36
C ARG A 12 -7.11 23.01 -1.66
N GLY A 13 -6.35 21.93 -1.42
CA GLY A 13 -5.07 21.98 -0.72
C GLY A 13 -5.17 22.13 0.80
N GLU A 14 -6.34 21.92 1.38
CA GLU A 14 -6.59 21.96 2.83
C GLU A 14 -6.15 20.67 3.53
N LEU A 15 -6.11 19.57 2.79
CA LEU A 15 -5.65 18.27 3.27
C LEU A 15 -4.46 17.77 2.48
N PRO A 16 -3.57 16.97 3.11
CA PRO A 16 -2.46 16.34 2.43
C PRO A 16 -2.94 15.31 1.41
N VAL A 17 -2.04 14.82 0.57
CA VAL A 17 -2.33 13.68 -0.32
C VAL A 17 -2.60 12.44 0.52
N PHE A 18 -3.75 11.83 0.33
CA PHE A 18 -4.16 10.63 1.05
C PHE A 18 -4.86 9.62 0.15
N GLY A 19 -4.92 8.36 0.61
CA GLY A 19 -5.81 7.34 0.08
C GLY A 19 -6.99 7.09 1.02
N GLY A 20 -8.07 6.53 0.53
CA GLY A 20 -9.24 6.22 1.35
C GLY A 20 -10.06 7.45 1.73
N PRO A 21 -10.15 7.80 3.03
CA PRO A 21 -9.71 6.99 4.18
C PRO A 21 -10.45 5.65 4.30
N TRP A 22 -9.74 4.64 4.79
CA TRP A 22 -10.31 3.33 5.09
C TRP A 22 -10.45 3.21 6.61
N PHE A 23 -11.62 2.81 7.07
CA PHE A 23 -11.96 2.68 8.48
C PHE A 23 -12.17 1.22 8.85
N GLY A 24 -11.69 0.82 10.02
CA GLY A 24 -11.98 -0.45 10.64
C GLY A 24 -12.25 -0.26 12.12
N GLY A 25 -13.30 -0.89 12.65
CA GLY A 25 -13.54 -0.93 14.10
C GLY A 25 -12.58 -1.95 14.73
N LEU A 26 -11.89 -1.55 15.80
CA LEU A 26 -11.07 -2.45 16.62
C LEU A 26 -11.86 -2.88 17.85
N GLU A 27 -12.54 -1.92 18.47
CA GLU A 27 -13.44 -2.11 19.62
C GLU A 27 -14.63 -1.15 19.49
N LYS A 28 -15.55 -1.18 20.47
CA LYS A 28 -16.77 -0.38 20.43
C LYS A 28 -16.51 1.12 20.15
N ASP A 29 -15.44 1.67 20.75
CA ASP A 29 -15.15 3.11 20.71
C ASP A 29 -13.77 3.39 20.07
N ILE A 30 -13.15 2.40 19.41
CA ILE A 30 -11.84 2.52 18.76
C ILE A 30 -11.98 2.26 17.26
N VAL A 31 -11.58 3.25 16.47
CA VAL A 31 -11.57 3.17 15.01
C VAL A 31 -10.13 3.25 14.51
N TRP A 32 -9.76 2.29 13.68
CA TRP A 32 -8.52 2.31 12.92
C TRP A 32 -8.73 3.05 11.60
N VAL A 33 -7.81 3.94 11.26
CA VAL A 33 -7.87 4.74 10.03
C VAL A 33 -6.61 4.54 9.20
N ASN A 34 -6.76 4.08 7.96
CA ASN A 34 -5.69 3.99 6.98
C ASN A 34 -5.90 5.05 5.88
N SER A 35 -5.01 6.02 5.81
CA SER A 35 -5.21 7.15 4.92
C SER A 35 -3.90 7.74 4.37
N VAL A 36 -2.95 8.06 5.22
CA VAL A 36 -1.73 8.81 4.88
C VAL A 36 -0.88 8.09 3.84
N ARG A 37 -0.32 8.87 2.91
CA ARG A 37 0.68 8.43 1.94
C ARG A 37 1.80 9.45 1.84
N VAL A 38 3.03 8.99 1.95
CA VAL A 38 4.22 9.80 1.71
C VAL A 38 5.03 9.16 0.60
N ILE A 39 5.41 9.97 -0.38
CA ILE A 39 6.24 9.55 -1.51
C ILE A 39 7.71 9.66 -1.10
N GLY A 40 8.52 8.67 -1.42
CA GLY A 40 9.94 8.65 -1.14
C GLY A 40 10.60 7.34 -1.51
N ASP A 41 11.92 7.32 -1.53
CA ASP A 41 12.73 6.13 -1.68
C ASP A 41 13.10 5.57 -0.29
N ALA A 42 12.39 4.55 0.15
CA ALA A 42 12.64 3.92 1.45
C ALA A 42 13.94 3.10 1.53
N THR A 43 14.77 3.09 0.48
CA THR A 43 16.17 2.61 0.55
C THR A 43 17.13 3.68 1.05
N ASN A 44 16.65 4.90 1.24
CA ASN A 44 17.39 6.10 1.62
C ASN A 44 16.95 6.57 3.01
N ASN A 45 17.86 6.69 3.94
CA ASN A 45 17.56 7.08 5.33
C ASN A 45 16.99 8.50 5.45
N ARG A 46 17.35 9.42 4.55
CA ARG A 46 16.81 10.79 4.54
C ARG A 46 15.33 10.77 4.19
N ASP A 47 14.97 10.01 3.15
CA ASP A 47 13.58 9.87 2.71
C ASP A 47 12.75 9.13 3.76
N LEU A 48 13.31 8.11 4.41
CA LEU A 48 12.65 7.43 5.53
C LEU A 48 12.37 8.40 6.69
N THR A 49 13.36 9.19 7.08
CA THR A 49 13.18 10.20 8.15
C THR A 49 12.13 11.23 7.76
N HIS A 50 12.18 11.73 6.52
CA HIS A 50 11.17 12.64 5.99
C HIS A 50 9.78 12.01 6.05
N ALA A 51 9.64 10.78 5.60
CA ALA A 51 8.36 10.07 5.58
C ALA A 51 7.80 9.84 6.99
N GLU A 52 8.63 9.53 7.98
CA GLU A 52 8.22 9.41 9.39
C GLU A 52 7.69 10.74 9.95
N VAL A 53 8.35 11.84 9.67
CA VAL A 53 7.95 13.17 10.14
C VAL A 53 6.70 13.64 9.41
N GLN A 54 6.74 13.58 8.07
CA GLN A 54 5.62 14.06 7.24
C GLN A 54 4.38 13.21 7.43
N GLY A 55 4.52 11.88 7.49
CA GLY A 55 3.40 10.98 7.71
C GLY A 55 2.65 11.23 9.01
N ARG A 56 3.36 11.59 10.09
CA ARG A 56 2.70 11.98 11.35
C ARG A 56 1.98 13.32 11.24
N ARG A 57 2.59 14.32 10.59
CA ARG A 57 1.93 15.63 10.34
C ARG A 57 0.64 15.44 9.54
N ASP A 58 0.70 14.63 8.50
CA ASP A 58 -0.46 14.35 7.64
C ASP A 58 -1.54 13.57 8.40
N ALA A 59 -1.16 12.64 9.28
CA ALA A 59 -2.10 11.92 10.14
C ALA A 59 -2.83 12.84 11.11
N PHE A 60 -2.12 13.82 11.70
CA PHE A 60 -2.73 14.83 12.55
C PHE A 60 -3.68 15.73 11.77
N ALA A 61 -3.31 16.22 10.59
CA ALA A 61 -4.16 17.06 9.76
C ALA A 61 -5.45 16.31 9.35
N ILE A 62 -5.36 15.03 9.00
CA ILE A 62 -6.52 14.20 8.69
C ILE A 62 -7.39 13.96 9.93
N TYR A 63 -6.79 13.71 11.10
CA TYR A 63 -7.51 13.55 12.35
C TYR A 63 -8.29 14.84 12.71
N GLU A 64 -7.64 16.00 12.66
CA GLU A 64 -8.29 17.29 12.95
C GLU A 64 -9.46 17.53 12.00
N TYR A 65 -9.28 17.27 10.71
CA TYR A 65 -10.36 17.38 9.74
C TYR A 65 -11.54 16.44 10.07
N LEU A 66 -11.27 15.19 10.41
CA LEU A 66 -12.31 14.23 10.80
C LEU A 66 -13.08 14.72 12.02
N ARG A 67 -12.38 15.17 13.06
CA ARG A 67 -13.00 15.70 14.29
C ARG A 67 -13.90 16.90 14.02
N ASP A 68 -13.44 17.81 13.17
CA ASP A 68 -14.09 19.10 12.96
C ASP A 68 -15.20 19.06 11.89
N ASN A 69 -15.23 18.03 11.02
CA ASN A 69 -16.09 18.01 9.84
C ASN A 69 -16.88 16.68 9.63
N VAL A 70 -16.65 15.66 10.44
CA VAL A 70 -17.28 14.36 10.22
C VAL A 70 -18.10 13.94 11.43
N GLU A 71 -19.40 13.78 11.23
CA GLU A 71 -20.34 13.36 12.27
C GLU A 71 -19.88 12.08 12.99
N GLY A 72 -19.87 12.11 14.32
CA GLY A 72 -19.44 11.05 15.20
C GLY A 72 -17.95 11.09 15.55
N PHE A 73 -17.19 12.08 15.05
CA PHE A 73 -15.77 12.26 15.41
C PHE A 73 -15.53 13.48 16.31
N GLU A 74 -16.54 14.25 16.65
CA GLU A 74 -16.44 15.55 17.37
C GLU A 74 -15.71 15.41 18.71
N GLU A 75 -16.00 14.33 19.45
CA GLU A 75 -15.38 14.02 20.75
C GLU A 75 -14.22 13.00 20.62
N SER A 76 -13.82 12.68 19.39
CA SER A 76 -12.75 11.70 19.15
C SER A 76 -11.38 12.22 19.61
N ARG A 77 -10.47 11.30 19.92
CA ARG A 77 -9.08 11.58 20.26
C ARG A 77 -8.15 10.69 19.46
N LEU A 78 -7.10 11.27 18.91
CA LEU A 78 -6.03 10.48 18.31
C LEU A 78 -5.28 9.72 19.40
N GLN A 79 -5.55 8.42 19.53
CA GLN A 79 -4.96 7.58 20.56
C GLN A 79 -3.48 7.30 20.26
N GLN A 80 -3.18 6.91 19.02
CA GLN A 80 -1.81 6.68 18.56
C GLN A 80 -1.71 6.71 17.04
N THR A 81 -0.53 6.94 16.53
CA THR A 81 -0.14 6.64 15.15
C THR A 81 0.57 5.30 15.09
N ALA A 82 0.76 4.74 13.89
CA ALA A 82 1.62 3.57 13.73
C ALA A 82 3.02 3.84 14.30
N PRO A 83 3.69 2.84 14.92
CA PRO A 83 5.01 3.01 15.51
C PRO A 83 6.06 3.41 14.47
N THR A 84 5.91 2.91 13.24
CA THR A 84 6.75 3.24 12.09
C THR A 84 5.90 3.36 10.83
N ILE A 85 6.42 4.04 9.82
CA ILE A 85 5.76 4.06 8.50
C ILE A 85 5.70 2.65 7.90
N GLY A 86 4.63 2.38 7.17
CA GLY A 86 4.47 1.17 6.38
C GLY A 86 5.14 1.31 5.01
N ILE A 87 6.33 0.72 4.84
CA ILE A 87 7.01 0.71 3.54
C ILE A 87 6.28 -0.22 2.59
N ARG A 88 5.80 0.30 1.47
CA ARG A 88 5.00 -0.46 0.52
C ARG A 88 5.84 -1.29 -0.44
N GLU A 89 6.89 -0.70 -0.98
CA GLU A 89 7.85 -1.35 -1.87
C GLU A 89 9.22 -0.68 -1.82
N THR A 90 10.28 -1.44 -2.07
CA THR A 90 11.65 -0.95 -2.24
C THR A 90 12.39 -1.86 -3.23
N ARG A 91 13.38 -2.61 -2.71
CA ARG A 91 14.16 -3.58 -3.48
C ARG A 91 13.37 -4.88 -3.65
N ARG A 92 13.47 -5.45 -4.81
CA ARG A 92 12.97 -6.79 -5.13
C ARG A 92 14.13 -7.70 -5.52
N LEU A 93 13.96 -8.97 -5.23
CA LEU A 93 14.88 -10.01 -5.64
C LEU A 93 14.98 -10.07 -7.17
N VAL A 94 16.16 -10.35 -7.67
CA VAL A 94 16.36 -10.91 -9.01
C VAL A 94 16.28 -12.42 -8.86
N GLY A 95 15.10 -12.97 -9.09
CA GLY A 95 14.81 -14.40 -8.92
C GLY A 95 15.10 -15.21 -10.17
N VAL A 96 15.06 -16.53 -10.03
CA VAL A 96 15.16 -17.47 -11.17
C VAL A 96 14.04 -17.20 -12.19
N THR A 97 12.87 -16.75 -11.74
CA THR A 97 11.80 -16.20 -12.57
C THR A 97 11.26 -14.93 -11.94
N THR A 98 10.60 -14.10 -12.76
CA THR A 98 9.90 -12.90 -12.31
C THR A 98 8.42 -13.05 -12.67
N LEU A 99 7.54 -13.06 -11.67
CA LEU A 99 6.10 -13.02 -11.92
C LEU A 99 5.73 -11.63 -12.43
N THR A 100 5.03 -11.58 -13.55
CA THR A 100 4.66 -10.34 -14.24
C THR A 100 3.18 -10.00 -14.10
N GLY A 101 2.85 -8.72 -14.28
CA GLY A 101 1.45 -8.28 -14.34
C GLY A 101 0.65 -8.92 -15.46
N ASP A 102 1.29 -9.23 -16.59
CA ASP A 102 0.65 -9.92 -17.71
C ASP A 102 0.28 -11.37 -17.34
N GLU A 103 1.16 -12.10 -16.65
CA GLU A 103 0.86 -13.44 -16.13
C GLU A 103 -0.28 -13.41 -15.09
N VAL A 104 -0.31 -12.40 -14.23
CA VAL A 104 -1.41 -12.18 -13.29
C VAL A 104 -2.72 -11.93 -14.04
N ARG A 105 -2.72 -11.07 -15.07
CA ARG A 105 -3.92 -10.78 -15.88
C ARG A 105 -4.40 -12.00 -16.66
N ALA A 106 -3.47 -12.86 -17.08
CA ALA A 106 -3.77 -14.11 -17.77
C ALA A 106 -4.20 -15.25 -16.83
N ALA A 107 -4.26 -15.00 -15.51
CA ALA A 107 -4.49 -16.03 -14.48
C ALA A 107 -3.57 -17.26 -14.64
N ALA A 108 -2.29 -16.99 -14.96
CA ALA A 108 -1.31 -18.03 -15.25
C ALA A 108 -1.14 -19.00 -14.06
N GLN A 109 -0.97 -20.29 -14.36
CA GLN A 109 -0.79 -21.35 -13.38
C GLN A 109 0.54 -22.07 -13.65
N PRO A 110 1.69 -21.52 -13.21
CA PRO A 110 2.99 -22.18 -13.35
C PRO A 110 3.00 -23.54 -12.65
N ASP A 111 3.71 -24.53 -13.23
CA ASP A 111 3.81 -25.88 -12.66
C ASP A 111 4.43 -25.92 -11.25
N ASP A 112 5.26 -24.91 -10.93
CA ASP A 112 5.90 -24.74 -9.63
C ASP A 112 5.16 -23.78 -8.70
N SER A 113 3.86 -23.56 -8.91
CA SER A 113 3.04 -22.71 -8.05
C SER A 113 2.98 -23.24 -6.62
N ILE A 114 3.30 -22.40 -5.66
CA ILE A 114 3.25 -22.71 -4.22
C ILE A 114 2.08 -22.08 -3.50
N ALA A 115 1.42 -21.10 -4.12
CA ALA A 115 0.27 -20.39 -3.58
C ALA A 115 -0.58 -19.83 -4.71
N LEU A 116 -1.84 -19.50 -4.38
CA LEU A 116 -2.74 -18.78 -5.27
C LEU A 116 -2.93 -17.34 -4.77
N GLY A 117 -2.81 -16.39 -5.68
CA GLY A 117 -3.20 -15.00 -5.49
C GLY A 117 -4.54 -14.71 -6.18
N ALA A 118 -5.36 -13.85 -5.59
CA ALA A 118 -6.61 -13.37 -6.17
C ALA A 118 -6.93 -11.92 -5.73
N TRP A 119 -5.97 -11.24 -5.14
CA TRP A 119 -6.12 -9.85 -4.73
C TRP A 119 -6.04 -8.92 -5.94
N PRO A 120 -6.78 -7.81 -5.99
CA PRO A 120 -6.66 -6.84 -7.07
C PRO A 120 -5.22 -6.33 -7.27
N ILE A 121 -4.82 -6.16 -8.52
CA ILE A 121 -3.65 -5.33 -8.85
C ILE A 121 -3.99 -3.90 -8.42
N ASP A 122 -3.34 -3.42 -7.37
CA ASP A 122 -3.55 -2.10 -6.80
C ASP A 122 -2.24 -1.30 -6.86
N VAL A 123 -2.03 -0.62 -8.00
CA VAL A 123 -0.85 0.22 -8.21
C VAL A 123 -1.23 1.68 -8.09
N HIS A 124 -0.73 2.31 -7.04
CA HIS A 124 -0.92 3.75 -6.84
C HIS A 124 0.07 4.57 -7.65
N PRO A 125 -0.37 5.75 -8.13
CA PRO A 125 0.52 6.69 -8.82
C PRO A 125 1.63 7.18 -7.90
N VAL A 126 2.81 7.39 -8.46
CA VAL A 126 3.98 7.91 -7.73
C VAL A 126 3.75 9.36 -7.29
N ASP A 127 3.02 10.12 -8.08
CA ASP A 127 2.71 11.54 -7.87
C ASP A 127 1.48 11.80 -6.97
N GLY A 128 0.82 10.73 -6.51
CA GLY A 128 -0.39 10.84 -5.67
C GLY A 128 -1.67 11.24 -6.42
N HIS A 129 -1.62 11.46 -7.74
CA HIS A 129 -2.79 11.83 -8.53
C HIS A 129 -3.63 10.59 -8.92
N ALA A 130 -4.95 10.71 -8.84
CA ALA A 130 -5.87 9.59 -9.07
C ALA A 130 -5.87 9.05 -10.51
N GLY A 131 -5.47 9.85 -11.48
CA GLY A 131 -5.55 9.51 -12.91
C GLY A 131 -4.62 8.39 -13.39
N SER A 132 -3.60 8.02 -12.59
CA SER A 132 -2.67 6.93 -12.91
C SER A 132 -2.80 5.71 -11.98
N HIS A 133 -3.89 5.64 -11.20
CA HIS A 133 -4.19 4.50 -10.36
C HIS A 133 -4.65 3.32 -11.21
N VAL A 134 -3.91 2.22 -11.17
CA VAL A 134 -4.29 0.96 -11.83
C VAL A 134 -4.99 0.07 -10.81
N MET A 135 -6.24 -0.29 -11.12
CA MET A 135 -7.02 -1.26 -10.36
C MET A 135 -7.56 -2.31 -11.34
N TYR A 136 -7.18 -3.56 -11.14
CA TYR A 136 -7.64 -4.70 -11.92
C TYR A 136 -7.85 -5.90 -11.02
N VAL A 137 -8.97 -6.58 -11.14
CA VAL A 137 -9.29 -7.79 -10.36
C VAL A 137 -8.99 -9.02 -11.22
N PRO A 138 -7.91 -9.76 -10.93
CA PRO A 138 -7.59 -10.97 -11.69
C PRO A 138 -8.45 -12.15 -11.22
N ASP A 139 -8.58 -13.14 -12.09
CA ASP A 139 -8.91 -14.49 -11.65
C ASP A 139 -7.75 -15.08 -10.84
N PRO A 140 -7.98 -16.14 -10.03
CA PRO A 140 -6.92 -16.75 -9.24
C PRO A 140 -5.73 -17.18 -10.11
N PHE A 141 -4.53 -16.73 -9.74
CA PHE A 141 -3.28 -16.98 -10.44
C PHE A 141 -2.26 -17.65 -9.52
N GLY A 142 -1.32 -18.40 -10.09
CA GLY A 142 -0.27 -19.10 -9.36
C GLY A 142 0.92 -18.19 -9.03
N ILE A 143 1.47 -18.34 -7.82
CA ILE A 143 2.73 -17.68 -7.41
C ILE A 143 3.84 -18.74 -7.55
N PRO A 144 4.79 -18.58 -8.51
CA PRO A 144 5.80 -19.59 -8.77
C PRO A 144 6.86 -19.63 -7.66
N TYR A 145 7.27 -20.83 -7.24
CA TYR A 145 8.35 -21.04 -6.28
C TYR A 145 9.64 -20.34 -6.70
N ARG A 146 9.97 -20.40 -7.99
CA ARG A 146 11.19 -19.80 -8.54
C ARG A 146 11.25 -18.28 -8.44
N ALA A 147 10.13 -17.61 -8.17
CA ALA A 147 10.10 -16.18 -7.86
C ALA A 147 10.64 -15.85 -6.45
N LEU A 148 10.76 -16.87 -5.58
CA LEU A 148 11.32 -16.76 -4.23
C LEU A 148 12.81 -17.13 -4.20
N VAL A 149 13.33 -17.74 -5.27
CA VAL A 149 14.69 -18.27 -5.36
C VAL A 149 15.59 -17.22 -6.02
N PRO A 150 16.67 -16.74 -5.37
CA PRO A 150 17.64 -15.85 -6.00
C PRO A 150 18.30 -16.50 -7.21
N ALA A 151 18.49 -15.74 -8.29
CA ALA A 151 19.13 -16.22 -9.50
C ALA A 151 20.63 -16.55 -9.32
N THR A 152 21.28 -15.97 -8.29
CA THR A 152 22.76 -16.03 -8.13
C THR A 152 23.22 -16.49 -6.76
N THR A 153 22.30 -16.90 -5.88
CA THR A 153 22.64 -17.28 -4.50
C THR A 153 21.92 -18.56 -4.12
N ASP A 154 22.69 -19.60 -3.84
CA ASP A 154 22.16 -20.89 -3.42
C ASP A 154 21.77 -20.92 -1.94
N GLY A 155 20.82 -21.78 -1.59
CA GLY A 155 20.42 -22.02 -0.20
C GLY A 155 19.64 -20.88 0.46
N LEU A 156 19.16 -19.90 -0.32
CA LEU A 156 18.39 -18.77 0.15
C LEU A 156 16.99 -18.74 -0.50
N LEU A 157 15.98 -18.39 0.28
CA LEU A 157 14.64 -18.04 -0.20
C LEU A 157 14.25 -16.66 0.35
N ALA A 158 13.59 -15.87 -0.48
CA ALA A 158 13.03 -14.58 -0.08
C ALA A 158 11.51 -14.58 -0.25
N ALA A 159 10.78 -14.11 0.75
CA ALA A 159 9.33 -14.06 0.74
C ALA A 159 8.82 -12.66 1.15
N GLY A 160 7.57 -12.35 0.82
CA GLY A 160 6.94 -11.07 1.11
C GLY A 160 7.18 -10.04 0.01
N ARG A 161 7.26 -8.76 0.38
CA ARG A 161 7.35 -7.62 -0.56
C ARG A 161 8.62 -7.57 -1.40
N CYS A 162 9.58 -8.44 -1.15
CA CYS A 162 10.86 -8.51 -1.85
C CYS A 162 10.98 -9.66 -2.87
N ILE A 163 9.95 -10.47 -3.10
CA ILE A 163 9.99 -11.53 -4.10
C ILE A 163 10.21 -10.97 -5.51
N SER A 164 10.63 -11.85 -6.44
CA SER A 164 10.89 -11.46 -7.84
C SER A 164 9.58 -11.28 -8.61
N VAL A 165 9.14 -10.04 -8.68
CA VAL A 165 7.91 -9.62 -9.38
C VAL A 165 8.12 -8.28 -10.07
N ASP A 166 7.37 -8.00 -11.11
CA ASP A 166 7.31 -6.66 -11.68
C ASP A 166 6.45 -5.72 -10.81
N ARG A 167 6.27 -4.47 -11.24
CA ARG A 167 5.53 -3.47 -10.48
C ARG A 167 4.04 -3.80 -10.37
N GLU A 168 3.43 -4.32 -11.43
CA GLU A 168 2.00 -4.63 -11.42
C GLU A 168 1.72 -5.88 -10.58
N ALA A 169 2.49 -6.95 -10.78
CA ALA A 169 2.36 -8.15 -9.96
C ALA A 169 2.60 -7.85 -8.47
N LEU A 170 3.54 -6.96 -8.12
CA LEU A 170 3.70 -6.50 -6.74
C LEU A 170 2.42 -5.85 -6.21
N GLY A 171 1.65 -5.19 -7.06
CA GLY A 171 0.38 -4.58 -6.69
C GLY A 171 -0.63 -5.54 -6.07
N THR A 172 -0.52 -6.83 -6.35
CA THR A 172 -1.43 -7.88 -5.87
C THR A 172 -0.81 -8.84 -4.85
N VAL A 173 0.50 -9.15 -4.95
CA VAL A 173 1.13 -10.19 -4.09
C VAL A 173 1.75 -9.68 -2.80
N ARG A 174 1.75 -8.37 -2.55
CA ARG A 174 2.31 -7.77 -1.33
C ARG A 174 1.38 -7.84 -0.12
#